data_0a6d9c0352b6666f33abff94880284d5
#
_entry.id   0a6d9c0352b6666f33abff94880284d5
#
_cell.length_a   1.000
_cell.length_b   1.000
_cell.length_c   1.000
_cell.angle_alpha   90.00
_cell.angle_beta   90.00
_cell.angle_gamma   90.00
#
_symmetry.space_group_name_H-M   'P 1'
#
loop_
_entity.id
_entity.type
_entity.pdbx_description
1 polymer ?
#
loop_
_entity_poly.entity_id
_entity_poly.type
_entity_poly.pdbx_seq_one_letter_code
_entity_poly.pdbx_strand_id
1 'polypeptide(L)'
;MDFRIEKDTMGEVKVPAEALYGAQTQRSIDNFKIAQDINRMPLEIIRAFAYLKKAAAITNHEAGVLTEEKATLIGQVCDEILAGKLDAYFPLVVWQTGSGTQSNMNVNEVIAYRGHLLKGGKLTDKEKFLHPNDDVNKSQSSNDTFPTAMHIAAYKMLAETTIPGIEKLRNTLADKSSRFMNVVKIGRTHFMDATPLTVGQEFSGYVAQLDHGLKAIRNSLAHLSELALGGTAVGTGINTPQGYSEAVAAHIAKLTSLPFITAPNKFEALAAHDAIVEAHGALKTVAVSLMKIANDIRMLSSGPRSGIGEIFIPDNEPGSSIMPGKVNPTQCEALTMIVAQVLGNDVAINIGGATGHFELNVFKPVMIYNFLHSARLIGEGCVSFNDKCAVGIEPIEENIRRHVDNSLMLVTALNPKIGYYKAAEIAQKAHKEGTTLKEMAIKLGYLTGEEFDEWVVPSAMVGMRQTKADDR
;
A
#
# COMPACT_ATOMS: atom_id res chain seq x y z
N MET A 1 -0.90 38.83 -15.74
CA MET A 1 0.32 38.06 -15.36
C MET A 1 1.42 38.51 -16.31
N ASP A 2 2.56 38.80 -15.77
CA ASP A 2 3.73 39.11 -16.58
C ASP A 2 4.35 37.81 -17.10
N PHE A 3 4.93 37.89 -18.31
CA PHE A 3 5.53 36.75 -18.98
C PHE A 3 6.98 37.09 -19.40
N ARG A 4 7.82 36.07 -19.41
CA ARG A 4 9.14 36.11 -20.08
C ARG A 4 9.14 35.17 -21.28
N ILE A 5 10.02 35.39 -22.21
CA ILE A 5 10.21 34.53 -23.38
C ILE A 5 11.34 33.54 -23.09
N GLU A 6 11.00 32.25 -23.15
CA GLU A 6 11.97 31.15 -23.10
C GLU A 6 12.04 30.48 -24.49
N LYS A 7 13.10 29.71 -24.74
CA LYS A 7 13.31 29.07 -26.03
C LYS A 7 13.80 27.65 -25.86
N ASP A 8 13.26 26.75 -26.66
CA ASP A 8 13.75 25.38 -26.83
C ASP A 8 13.99 25.08 -28.33
N THR A 9 14.21 23.81 -28.68
CA THR A 9 14.47 23.39 -30.08
C THR A 9 13.27 23.60 -31.02
N MET A 10 12.05 23.83 -30.47
CA MET A 10 10.83 24.11 -31.22
C MET A 10 10.53 25.60 -31.37
N GLY A 11 11.36 26.49 -30.77
CA GLY A 11 11.19 27.91 -30.83
C GLY A 11 10.81 28.57 -29.49
N GLU A 12 10.31 29.81 -29.61
CA GLU A 12 9.96 30.64 -28.44
C GLU A 12 8.61 30.22 -27.82
N VAL A 13 8.53 30.38 -26.48
CA VAL A 13 7.31 30.16 -25.70
C VAL A 13 7.23 31.19 -24.57
N LYS A 14 6.01 31.64 -24.26
CA LYS A 14 5.75 32.53 -23.11
C LYS A 14 5.64 31.71 -21.83
N VAL A 15 6.45 32.03 -20.83
CA VAL A 15 6.46 31.43 -19.52
C VAL A 15 6.11 32.48 -18.48
N PRO A 16 5.30 32.20 -17.44
CA PRO A 16 5.04 33.17 -16.36
C PRO A 16 6.37 33.71 -15.80
N ALA A 17 6.44 35.01 -15.57
CA ALA A 17 7.68 35.70 -15.23
C ALA A 17 8.38 35.11 -13.99
N GLU A 18 7.60 34.73 -12.99
CA GLU A 18 8.07 34.20 -11.68
C GLU A 18 8.23 32.67 -11.64
N ALA A 19 7.88 31.93 -12.71
CA ALA A 19 7.96 30.46 -12.70
C ALA A 19 9.44 30.01 -12.74
N LEU A 20 9.79 29.05 -11.88
CA LEU A 20 11.12 28.43 -11.86
C LEU A 20 11.27 27.29 -12.88
N TYR A 21 10.47 27.28 -13.92
CA TYR A 21 10.58 26.33 -15.02
C TYR A 21 10.68 27.06 -16.36
N GLY A 22 11.07 26.34 -17.38
CA GLY A 22 11.36 26.90 -18.71
C GLY A 22 10.36 26.47 -19.78
N ALA A 23 10.87 26.46 -21.03
CA ALA A 23 10.07 26.24 -22.23
C ALA A 23 9.43 24.85 -22.28
N GLN A 24 10.14 23.80 -21.93
CA GLN A 24 9.64 22.42 -22.05
C GLN A 24 8.50 22.15 -21.07
N THR A 25 8.60 22.61 -19.82
CA THR A 25 7.52 22.52 -18.85
C THR A 25 6.29 23.29 -19.31
N GLN A 26 6.46 24.53 -19.80
CA GLN A 26 5.33 25.34 -20.28
C GLN A 26 4.61 24.65 -21.44
N ARG A 27 5.36 24.10 -22.42
CA ARG A 27 4.74 23.34 -23.51
C ARG A 27 3.93 22.14 -23.01
N SER A 28 4.41 21.45 -22.00
CA SER A 28 3.67 20.34 -21.40
C SER A 28 2.37 20.81 -20.76
N ILE A 29 2.39 21.92 -20.02
CA ILE A 29 1.18 22.54 -19.44
C ILE A 29 0.17 22.92 -20.53
N ASP A 30 0.65 23.51 -21.63
CA ASP A 30 -0.22 23.95 -22.72
C ASP A 30 -0.79 22.79 -23.52
N ASN A 31 -0.04 21.68 -23.64
CA ASN A 31 -0.36 20.53 -24.46
C ASN A 31 -1.27 19.51 -23.76
N PHE A 32 -1.16 19.38 -22.42
CA PHE A 32 -1.88 18.36 -21.64
C PHE A 32 -2.82 18.98 -20.59
N LYS A 33 -3.87 19.64 -21.07
CA LYS A 33 -4.91 20.24 -20.20
C LYS A 33 -5.96 19.20 -19.80
N ILE A 34 -5.51 18.12 -19.14
CA ILE A 34 -6.33 16.95 -18.79
C ILE A 34 -6.34 16.81 -17.26
N ALA A 35 -7.50 17.00 -16.62
CA ALA A 35 -7.70 16.80 -15.18
C ALA A 35 -6.61 17.43 -14.30
N GLN A 36 -6.22 18.68 -14.62
CA GLN A 36 -5.09 19.38 -14.02
C GLN A 36 -5.25 19.64 -12.51
N ASP A 37 -6.45 19.67 -12.02
CA ASP A 37 -6.83 19.89 -10.62
C ASP A 37 -6.75 18.63 -9.75
N ILE A 38 -6.86 17.43 -10.37
CA ILE A 38 -6.96 16.16 -9.64
C ILE A 38 -5.85 15.15 -9.97
N ASN A 39 -5.25 15.18 -11.17
CA ASN A 39 -4.27 14.17 -11.60
C ASN A 39 -2.86 14.78 -11.82
N ARG A 40 -2.34 15.48 -10.84
CA ARG A 40 -0.94 15.95 -10.87
C ARG A 40 0.01 14.80 -10.61
N MET A 41 1.23 14.92 -11.17
CA MET A 41 2.32 13.99 -10.85
C MET A 41 2.58 14.01 -9.34
N PRO A 42 2.61 12.84 -8.67
CA PRO A 42 2.83 12.78 -7.22
C PRO A 42 4.17 13.43 -6.81
N LEU A 43 4.17 14.17 -5.71
CA LEU A 43 5.38 14.82 -5.20
C LEU A 43 6.44 13.81 -4.77
N GLU A 44 6.06 12.58 -4.45
CA GLU A 44 6.99 11.47 -4.19
C GLU A 44 7.91 11.20 -5.37
N ILE A 45 7.40 11.31 -6.60
CA ILE A 45 8.20 11.20 -7.83
C ILE A 45 9.17 12.39 -7.92
N ILE A 46 8.71 13.58 -7.60
CA ILE A 46 9.57 14.79 -7.61
C ILE A 46 10.69 14.67 -6.56
N ARG A 47 10.37 14.17 -5.35
CA ARG A 47 11.39 13.87 -4.33
C ARG A 47 12.37 12.79 -4.81
N ALA A 48 11.88 11.73 -5.45
CA ALA A 48 12.71 10.69 -6.00
C ALA A 48 13.66 11.22 -7.08
N PHE A 49 13.19 12.11 -7.97
CA PHE A 49 14.04 12.82 -8.89
C PHE A 49 15.12 13.66 -8.18
N ALA A 50 14.79 14.34 -7.09
CA ALA A 50 15.77 15.13 -6.35
C ALA A 50 16.91 14.26 -5.79
N TYR A 51 16.63 13.09 -5.24
CA TYR A 51 17.67 12.12 -4.84
C TYR A 51 18.51 11.68 -6.03
N LEU A 52 17.87 11.31 -7.12
CA LEU A 52 18.52 10.87 -8.36
C LEU A 52 19.42 11.97 -8.93
N LYS A 53 18.92 13.21 -9.09
CA LYS A 53 19.70 14.33 -9.67
C LYS A 53 20.87 14.74 -8.80
N LYS A 54 20.71 14.71 -7.48
CA LYS A 54 21.80 14.94 -6.53
C LYS A 54 22.87 13.85 -6.65
N ALA A 55 22.49 12.58 -6.70
CA ALA A 55 23.40 11.46 -6.88
C ALA A 55 24.14 11.53 -8.23
N ALA A 56 23.41 11.84 -9.31
CA ALA A 56 23.99 11.99 -10.65
C ALA A 56 25.00 13.15 -10.70
N ALA A 57 24.72 14.29 -10.07
CA ALA A 57 25.65 15.41 -10.00
C ALA A 57 26.94 15.06 -9.26
N ILE A 58 26.84 14.35 -8.12
CA ILE A 58 28.00 13.85 -7.37
C ILE A 58 28.83 12.90 -8.24
N THR A 59 28.18 11.89 -8.84
CA THR A 59 28.86 10.90 -9.69
C THR A 59 29.55 11.54 -10.89
N ASN A 60 28.88 12.49 -11.57
CA ASN A 60 29.46 13.19 -12.72
C ASN A 60 30.65 14.09 -12.31
N HIS A 61 30.62 14.67 -11.10
CA HIS A 61 31.75 15.41 -10.57
C HIS A 61 32.94 14.48 -10.27
N GLU A 62 32.72 13.39 -9.57
CA GLU A 62 33.75 12.38 -9.27
C GLU A 62 34.38 11.78 -10.54
N ALA A 63 33.60 11.65 -11.61
CA ALA A 63 34.05 11.22 -12.92
C ALA A 63 34.74 12.34 -13.75
N GLY A 64 34.84 13.56 -13.23
CA GLY A 64 35.51 14.69 -13.87
C GLY A 64 34.75 15.32 -15.07
N VAL A 65 33.45 14.97 -15.24
CA VAL A 65 32.64 15.50 -16.37
C VAL A 65 31.65 16.61 -15.94
N LEU A 66 31.62 16.96 -14.68
CA LEU A 66 30.89 18.10 -14.12
C LEU A 66 31.78 18.81 -13.08
N THR A 67 31.79 20.14 -13.08
CA THR A 67 32.59 20.91 -12.12
C THR A 67 32.01 20.81 -10.71
N GLU A 68 32.85 20.93 -9.67
CA GLU A 68 32.44 20.91 -8.27
C GLU A 68 31.36 21.97 -7.97
N GLU A 69 31.55 23.18 -8.51
CA GLU A 69 30.61 24.29 -8.32
C GLU A 69 29.21 23.97 -8.85
N LYS A 70 29.12 23.38 -10.04
CA LYS A 70 27.84 22.99 -10.64
C LYS A 70 27.22 21.82 -9.86
N ALA A 71 28.00 20.81 -9.47
CA ALA A 71 27.51 19.65 -8.70
C ALA A 71 26.97 20.08 -7.34
N THR A 72 27.70 20.95 -6.63
CA THR A 72 27.28 21.52 -5.35
C THR A 72 25.96 22.29 -5.48
N LEU A 73 25.84 23.13 -6.51
CA LEU A 73 24.65 23.93 -6.73
C LEU A 73 23.42 23.09 -7.08
N ILE A 74 23.58 22.06 -7.92
CA ILE A 74 22.52 21.07 -8.21
C ILE A 74 22.10 20.40 -6.90
N GLY A 75 23.05 19.94 -6.08
CA GLY A 75 22.79 19.31 -4.79
C GLY A 75 22.00 20.21 -3.84
N GLN A 76 22.36 21.49 -3.76
CA GLN A 76 21.68 22.48 -2.93
C GLN A 76 20.21 22.67 -3.34
N VAL A 77 19.92 22.77 -4.63
CA VAL A 77 18.54 22.90 -5.12
C VAL A 77 17.76 21.61 -4.89
N CYS A 78 18.39 20.44 -5.08
CA CYS A 78 17.76 19.16 -4.74
C CYS A 78 17.35 19.09 -3.25
N ASP A 79 18.17 19.63 -2.34
CA ASP A 79 17.81 19.71 -0.93
C ASP A 79 16.61 20.65 -0.67
N GLU A 80 16.49 21.74 -1.41
CA GLU A 80 15.27 22.59 -1.36
C GLU A 80 14.03 21.85 -1.87
N ILE A 81 14.16 21.03 -2.93
CA ILE A 81 13.07 20.17 -3.43
C ILE A 81 12.68 19.15 -2.37
N LEU A 82 13.65 18.44 -1.78
CA LEU A 82 13.38 17.45 -0.72
C LEU A 82 12.70 18.07 0.51
N ALA A 83 13.04 19.31 0.83
CA ALA A 83 12.42 20.09 1.90
C ALA A 83 11.02 20.66 1.56
N GLY A 84 10.50 20.43 0.35
CA GLY A 84 9.19 20.91 -0.06
C GLY A 84 9.09 22.39 -0.42
N LYS A 85 10.21 23.10 -0.48
CA LYS A 85 10.23 24.56 -0.73
C LYS A 85 9.85 24.94 -2.16
N LEU A 86 9.92 23.99 -3.10
CA LEU A 86 9.71 24.24 -4.53
C LEU A 86 8.50 23.52 -5.13
N ASP A 87 7.63 22.94 -4.32
CA ASP A 87 6.49 22.10 -4.72
C ASP A 87 5.56 22.77 -5.74
N ALA A 88 5.37 24.09 -5.64
CA ALA A 88 4.51 24.87 -6.54
C ALA A 88 5.00 24.90 -7.99
N TYR A 89 6.26 24.56 -8.23
CA TYR A 89 6.88 24.59 -9.56
C TYR A 89 6.84 23.25 -10.31
N PHE A 90 6.10 22.25 -9.77
CA PHE A 90 5.88 20.94 -10.39
C PHE A 90 4.41 20.73 -10.74
N PRO A 91 3.87 21.48 -11.73
CA PRO A 91 2.44 21.50 -12.02
C PRO A 91 1.98 20.41 -12.99
N LEU A 92 2.88 19.56 -13.50
CA LEU A 92 2.56 18.65 -14.59
C LEU A 92 1.61 17.54 -14.17
N VAL A 93 0.77 17.13 -15.12
CA VAL A 93 -0.20 16.06 -14.92
C VAL A 93 0.38 14.69 -15.24
N VAL A 94 -0.28 13.65 -14.75
CA VAL A 94 0.00 12.23 -15.06
C VAL A 94 -0.19 11.94 -16.56
N TRP A 95 -1.17 12.58 -17.17
CA TRP A 95 -1.53 12.46 -18.60
C TRP A 95 -0.56 13.26 -19.48
N GLN A 96 0.66 12.75 -19.60
CA GLN A 96 1.77 13.33 -20.36
C GLN A 96 2.41 12.25 -21.25
N THR A 97 3.56 12.52 -21.86
CA THR A 97 4.29 11.47 -22.59
C THR A 97 4.57 10.28 -21.66
N GLY A 98 4.32 9.09 -22.15
CA GLY A 98 4.44 7.86 -21.37
C GLY A 98 5.85 7.50 -20.92
N SER A 99 6.88 8.13 -21.50
CA SER A 99 8.27 8.04 -21.04
C SER A 99 8.54 8.83 -19.76
N GLY A 100 7.70 9.82 -19.44
CA GLY A 100 7.90 10.76 -18.32
C GLY A 100 8.89 11.88 -18.62
N THR A 101 9.23 12.12 -19.90
CA THR A 101 10.21 13.13 -20.29
C THR A 101 9.86 14.51 -19.78
N GLN A 102 8.58 14.92 -19.83
CA GLN A 102 8.19 16.24 -19.36
C GLN A 102 8.45 16.41 -17.86
N SER A 103 8.16 15.40 -17.03
CA SER A 103 8.48 15.46 -15.60
C SER A 103 9.98 15.51 -15.33
N ASN A 104 10.79 14.71 -16.05
CA ASN A 104 12.25 14.82 -15.97
C ASN A 104 12.74 16.22 -16.33
N MET A 105 12.23 16.80 -17.42
CA MET A 105 12.63 18.14 -17.85
C MET A 105 12.12 19.23 -16.93
N ASN A 106 10.92 19.09 -16.36
CA ASN A 106 10.43 20.02 -15.34
C ASN A 106 11.39 20.08 -14.14
N VAL A 107 11.84 18.94 -13.63
CA VAL A 107 12.83 18.89 -12.54
C VAL A 107 14.15 19.51 -12.98
N ASN A 108 14.64 19.19 -14.18
CA ASN A 108 15.89 19.78 -14.71
C ASN A 108 15.80 21.29 -14.84
N GLU A 109 14.69 21.81 -15.37
CA GLU A 109 14.47 23.25 -15.53
C GLU A 109 14.39 23.96 -14.18
N VAL A 110 13.63 23.40 -13.21
CA VAL A 110 13.53 23.98 -11.87
C VAL A 110 14.90 24.03 -11.18
N ILE A 111 15.69 22.96 -11.28
CA ILE A 111 17.05 22.93 -10.71
C ILE A 111 17.93 24.00 -11.37
N ALA A 112 17.92 24.11 -12.70
CA ALA A 112 18.75 25.06 -13.43
C ALA A 112 18.37 26.51 -13.13
N TYR A 113 17.08 26.84 -13.14
CA TYR A 113 16.60 28.20 -12.91
C TYR A 113 16.75 28.62 -11.43
N ARG A 114 16.43 27.75 -10.50
CA ARG A 114 16.65 28.04 -9.08
C ARG A 114 18.15 28.20 -8.77
N GLY A 115 18.98 27.32 -9.31
CA GLY A 115 20.44 27.42 -9.18
C GLY A 115 21.00 28.75 -9.73
N HIS A 116 20.50 29.22 -10.88
CA HIS A 116 20.87 30.51 -11.44
C HIS A 116 20.52 31.68 -10.50
N LEU A 117 19.32 31.68 -9.90
CA LEU A 117 18.93 32.67 -8.90
C LEU A 117 19.83 32.65 -7.66
N LEU A 118 20.22 31.47 -7.19
CA LEU A 118 21.14 31.33 -6.05
C LEU A 118 22.53 31.88 -6.31
N LYS A 119 22.93 31.95 -7.62
CA LYS A 119 24.17 32.60 -8.05
C LYS A 119 24.02 34.10 -8.28
N GLY A 120 22.84 34.68 -7.95
CA GLY A 120 22.57 36.12 -8.12
C GLY A 120 22.11 36.54 -9.55
N GLY A 121 21.82 35.55 -10.43
CA GLY A 121 21.25 35.79 -11.75
C GLY A 121 19.77 36.14 -11.70
N LYS A 122 19.20 36.49 -12.85
CA LYS A 122 17.77 36.82 -13.03
C LYS A 122 17.12 35.81 -13.97
N LEU A 123 15.84 35.51 -13.78
CA LEU A 123 15.09 34.58 -14.65
C LEU A 123 15.04 35.08 -16.12
N THR A 124 15.18 36.39 -16.35
CA THR A 124 15.23 37.01 -17.67
C THR A 124 16.57 36.89 -18.36
N ASP A 125 17.64 36.48 -17.72
CA ASP A 125 18.95 36.31 -18.32
C ASP A 125 18.88 35.23 -19.42
N LYS A 126 19.49 35.50 -20.58
CA LYS A 126 19.49 34.60 -21.74
C LYS A 126 20.22 33.29 -21.42
N GLU A 127 21.36 33.41 -20.75
CA GLU A 127 22.18 32.27 -20.35
C GLU A 127 22.03 32.02 -18.85
N LYS A 128 21.75 30.77 -18.49
CA LYS A 128 21.69 30.35 -17.08
C LYS A 128 23.02 29.73 -16.67
N PHE A 129 23.40 29.85 -15.40
CA PHE A 129 24.63 29.24 -14.87
C PHE A 129 24.63 27.70 -15.02
N LEU A 130 23.46 27.06 -14.84
CA LEU A 130 23.22 25.64 -15.10
C LEU A 130 22.36 25.48 -16.34
N HIS A 131 22.75 24.58 -17.25
CA HIS A 131 21.92 24.19 -18.38
C HIS A 131 21.10 22.94 -18.04
N PRO A 132 19.75 22.91 -18.24
CA PRO A 132 18.90 21.79 -17.89
C PRO A 132 19.33 20.44 -18.49
N ASN A 133 19.75 20.43 -19.77
CA ASN A 133 20.18 19.24 -20.48
C ASN A 133 21.67 18.92 -20.26
N ASP A 134 22.56 19.92 -20.42
CA ASP A 134 24.00 19.68 -20.47
C ASP A 134 24.64 19.50 -19.09
N ASP A 135 24.07 20.11 -18.06
CA ASP A 135 24.55 20.00 -16.67
C ASP A 135 23.67 19.10 -15.79
N VAL A 136 22.36 19.44 -15.66
CA VAL A 136 21.46 18.74 -14.74
C VAL A 136 21.13 17.34 -15.24
N ASN A 137 20.95 17.15 -16.55
CA ASN A 137 20.66 15.87 -17.17
C ASN A 137 21.91 15.13 -17.69
N LYS A 138 23.10 15.58 -17.34
CA LYS A 138 24.36 14.98 -17.83
C LYS A 138 24.45 13.49 -17.50
N SER A 139 24.87 12.69 -18.48
CA SER A 139 24.98 11.22 -18.38
C SER A 139 23.64 10.51 -18.16
N GLN A 140 22.52 11.12 -18.52
CA GLN A 140 21.17 10.62 -18.26
C GLN A 140 20.27 10.72 -19.51
N SER A 141 19.20 9.93 -19.50
CA SER A 141 18.03 10.08 -20.38
C SER A 141 16.77 10.09 -19.52
N SER A 142 15.66 10.66 -20.02
CA SER A 142 14.35 10.47 -19.38
C SER A 142 13.97 9.00 -19.30
N ASN A 143 14.49 8.19 -20.21
CA ASN A 143 14.17 6.77 -20.32
C ASN A 143 14.72 5.94 -19.14
N ASP A 144 15.85 6.33 -18.57
CA ASP A 144 16.44 5.67 -17.39
C ASP A 144 16.17 6.43 -16.08
N THR A 145 15.99 7.76 -16.11
CA THR A 145 15.73 8.56 -14.91
C THR A 145 14.31 8.36 -14.37
N PHE A 146 13.29 8.34 -15.22
CA PHE A 146 11.90 8.21 -14.76
C PHE A 146 11.65 6.86 -14.08
N PRO A 147 12.03 5.69 -14.66
CA PRO A 147 11.87 4.41 -13.97
C PRO A 147 12.71 4.32 -12.69
N THR A 148 13.88 4.93 -12.64
CA THR A 148 14.65 5.05 -11.39
C THR A 148 13.89 5.84 -10.34
N ALA A 149 13.29 6.98 -10.69
CA ALA A 149 12.43 7.73 -9.77
C ALA A 149 11.19 6.94 -9.35
N MET A 150 10.60 6.14 -10.24
CA MET A 150 9.49 5.22 -9.89
C MET A 150 9.91 4.23 -8.80
N HIS A 151 11.05 3.57 -8.96
CA HIS A 151 11.57 2.58 -8.01
C HIS A 151 11.88 3.22 -6.65
N ILE A 152 12.55 4.38 -6.64
CA ILE A 152 12.85 5.11 -5.40
C ILE A 152 11.55 5.49 -4.67
N ALA A 153 10.58 6.08 -5.38
CA ALA A 153 9.31 6.51 -4.79
C ALA A 153 8.48 5.33 -4.27
N ALA A 154 8.39 4.25 -5.06
CA ALA A 154 7.67 3.04 -4.69
C ALA A 154 8.29 2.36 -3.46
N TYR A 155 9.61 2.16 -3.45
CA TYR A 155 10.32 1.56 -2.32
C TYR A 155 10.11 2.37 -1.04
N LYS A 156 10.32 3.69 -1.10
CA LYS A 156 10.13 4.57 0.07
C LYS A 156 8.69 4.53 0.58
N MET A 157 7.70 4.59 -0.30
CA MET A 157 6.29 4.52 0.10
C MET A 157 5.97 3.20 0.82
N LEU A 158 6.47 2.07 0.31
CA LEU A 158 6.29 0.77 0.96
C LEU A 158 7.00 0.71 2.32
N ALA A 159 8.27 1.15 2.38
CA ALA A 159 9.09 1.04 3.58
C ALA A 159 8.66 2.02 4.70
N GLU A 160 8.28 3.24 4.34
CA GLU A 160 8.05 4.33 5.30
C GLU A 160 6.57 4.52 5.68
N THR A 161 5.63 4.04 4.86
CA THR A 161 4.19 4.24 5.07
C THR A 161 3.42 2.93 5.11
N THR A 162 3.55 2.09 4.07
CA THR A 162 2.67 0.94 3.88
C THR A 162 2.98 -0.18 4.88
N ILE A 163 4.23 -0.62 4.94
CA ILE A 163 4.67 -1.68 5.86
C ILE A 163 4.39 -1.29 7.31
N PRO A 164 4.82 -0.11 7.81
CA PRO A 164 4.54 0.30 9.19
C PRO A 164 3.04 0.36 9.52
N GLY A 165 2.19 0.80 8.58
CA GLY A 165 0.75 0.84 8.77
C GLY A 165 0.13 -0.55 8.91
N ILE A 166 0.54 -1.50 8.07
CA ILE A 166 0.08 -2.89 8.14
C ILE A 166 0.58 -3.56 9.43
N GLU A 167 1.86 -3.36 9.79
CA GLU A 167 2.45 -3.90 11.02
C GLU A 167 1.72 -3.41 12.27
N LYS A 168 1.36 -2.14 12.31
CA LYS A 168 0.60 -1.55 13.42
C LYS A 168 -0.74 -2.28 13.61
N LEU A 169 -1.52 -2.44 12.55
CA LEU A 169 -2.79 -3.17 12.59
C LEU A 169 -2.57 -4.64 12.96
N ARG A 170 -1.61 -5.30 12.34
CA ARG A 170 -1.25 -6.70 12.61
C ARG A 170 -0.93 -6.93 14.09
N ASN A 171 -0.15 -6.03 14.69
CA ASN A 171 0.26 -6.16 16.09
C ASN A 171 -0.92 -5.99 17.06
N THR A 172 -1.83 -5.05 16.79
CA THR A 172 -3.07 -4.90 17.56
C THR A 172 -3.96 -6.15 17.46
N LEU A 173 -4.13 -6.70 16.26
CA LEU A 173 -4.92 -7.93 16.09
C LEU A 173 -4.24 -9.13 16.77
N ALA A 174 -2.91 -9.20 16.82
CA ALA A 174 -2.18 -10.23 17.55
C ALA A 174 -2.39 -10.12 19.08
N ASP A 175 -2.39 -8.91 19.63
CA ASP A 175 -2.72 -8.68 21.04
C ASP A 175 -4.16 -9.12 21.33
N LYS A 176 -5.13 -8.72 20.49
CA LYS A 176 -6.53 -9.15 20.61
C LYS A 176 -6.67 -10.66 20.51
N SER A 177 -5.97 -11.31 19.57
CA SER A 177 -5.94 -12.77 19.47
C SER A 177 -5.49 -13.42 20.77
N SER A 178 -4.41 -12.94 21.37
CA SER A 178 -3.88 -13.47 22.63
C SER A 178 -4.85 -13.24 23.80
N ARG A 179 -5.40 -12.04 23.93
CA ARG A 179 -6.33 -11.67 25.02
C ARG A 179 -7.63 -12.45 24.97
N PHE A 180 -8.13 -12.76 23.78
CA PHE A 180 -9.42 -13.42 23.59
C PHE A 180 -9.30 -14.94 23.33
N MET A 181 -8.13 -15.52 23.57
CA MET A 181 -7.86 -16.93 23.28
C MET A 181 -8.79 -17.90 24.03
N ASN A 182 -9.29 -17.50 25.19
CA ASN A 182 -10.18 -18.31 26.01
C ASN A 182 -11.68 -17.99 25.82
N VAL A 183 -12.03 -17.04 24.96
CA VAL A 183 -13.43 -16.67 24.70
C VAL A 183 -14.02 -17.60 23.64
N VAL A 184 -14.71 -18.63 24.05
CA VAL A 184 -15.33 -19.62 23.15
C VAL A 184 -16.58 -19.06 22.50
N LYS A 185 -16.64 -19.15 21.17
CA LYS A 185 -17.74 -18.70 20.32
C LYS A 185 -18.16 -19.77 19.31
N ILE A 186 -19.29 -19.57 18.66
CA ILE A 186 -19.68 -20.39 17.51
C ILE A 186 -18.89 -19.97 16.25
N GLY A 187 -18.35 -20.97 15.56
CA GLY A 187 -17.86 -20.79 14.19
C GLY A 187 -19.01 -20.66 13.21
N ARG A 188 -18.76 -20.02 12.08
CA ARG A 188 -19.70 -19.91 10.95
C ARG A 188 -19.02 -20.25 9.65
N THR A 189 -19.63 -21.19 8.90
CA THR A 189 -19.26 -21.49 7.51
C THR A 189 -20.50 -21.33 6.65
N HIS A 190 -20.39 -20.72 5.46
CA HIS A 190 -21.53 -20.37 4.60
C HIS A 190 -22.58 -19.47 5.30
N PHE A 191 -22.18 -18.69 6.30
CA PHE A 191 -23.06 -17.98 7.25
C PHE A 191 -23.96 -18.86 8.10
N MET A 192 -23.76 -20.18 8.07
CA MET A 192 -24.47 -21.15 8.90
C MET A 192 -23.63 -21.49 10.13
N ASP A 193 -24.32 -21.90 11.21
CA ASP A 193 -23.66 -22.33 12.44
C ASP A 193 -22.73 -23.50 12.19
N ALA A 194 -21.55 -23.44 12.78
CA ALA A 194 -20.54 -24.49 12.72
C ALA A 194 -20.06 -24.86 14.15
N THR A 195 -19.06 -25.71 14.23
CA THR A 195 -18.44 -26.09 15.51
C THR A 195 -17.76 -24.90 16.19
N PRO A 196 -17.60 -24.90 17.51
CA PRO A 196 -16.95 -23.84 18.25
C PRO A 196 -15.49 -23.63 17.87
N LEU A 197 -15.06 -22.39 18.00
CA LEU A 197 -13.68 -21.93 18.06
C LEU A 197 -13.61 -20.82 19.12
N THR A 198 -12.44 -20.21 19.32
CA THR A 198 -12.35 -19.04 20.18
C THR A 198 -12.25 -17.76 19.34
N VAL A 199 -12.64 -16.61 19.92
CA VAL A 199 -12.42 -15.29 19.32
C VAL A 199 -10.93 -15.10 19.01
N GLY A 200 -10.04 -15.53 19.92
CA GLY A 200 -8.61 -15.46 19.71
C GLY A 200 -8.13 -16.28 18.52
N GLN A 201 -8.68 -17.48 18.30
CA GLN A 201 -8.37 -18.31 17.13
C GLN A 201 -8.85 -17.65 15.83
N GLU A 202 -10.04 -17.05 15.81
CA GLU A 202 -10.57 -16.31 14.66
C GLU A 202 -9.64 -15.14 14.30
N PHE A 203 -9.24 -14.34 15.29
CA PHE A 203 -8.31 -13.21 15.09
C PHE A 203 -6.90 -13.67 14.69
N SER A 204 -6.43 -14.83 15.14
CA SER A 204 -5.15 -15.39 14.70
C SER A 204 -5.10 -15.64 13.20
N GLY A 205 -6.24 -15.97 12.60
CA GLY A 205 -6.36 -16.08 11.14
C GLY A 205 -6.12 -14.75 10.42
N TYR A 206 -6.63 -13.64 10.98
CA TYR A 206 -6.40 -12.30 10.44
C TYR A 206 -4.92 -11.91 10.54
N VAL A 207 -4.28 -12.21 11.68
CA VAL A 207 -2.85 -11.99 11.88
C VAL A 207 -2.02 -12.74 10.84
N ALA A 208 -2.31 -14.02 10.63
CA ALA A 208 -1.60 -14.83 9.65
C ALA A 208 -1.75 -14.30 8.22
N GLN A 209 -2.94 -13.79 7.83
CA GLN A 209 -3.15 -13.15 6.53
C GLN A 209 -2.25 -11.91 6.35
N LEU A 210 -2.16 -11.05 7.37
CA LEU A 210 -1.31 -9.87 7.33
C LEU A 210 0.19 -10.21 7.34
N ASP A 211 0.60 -11.25 8.09
CA ASP A 211 1.99 -11.76 8.09
C ASP A 211 2.41 -12.23 6.69
N HIS A 212 1.54 -13.00 6.01
CA HIS A 212 1.79 -13.44 4.65
C HIS A 212 1.85 -12.26 3.67
N GLY A 213 0.96 -11.28 3.81
CA GLY A 213 0.96 -10.06 3.01
C GLY A 213 2.22 -9.22 3.19
N LEU A 214 2.65 -8.99 4.43
CA LEU A 214 3.91 -8.31 4.77
C LEU A 214 5.12 -9.03 4.17
N LYS A 215 5.15 -10.37 4.25
CA LYS A 215 6.20 -11.17 3.63
C LYS A 215 6.23 -10.98 2.11
N ALA A 216 5.08 -10.99 1.45
CA ALA A 216 4.98 -10.77 0.01
C ALA A 216 5.51 -9.38 -0.39
N ILE A 217 5.12 -8.31 0.32
CA ILE A 217 5.62 -6.96 0.08
C ILE A 217 7.15 -6.90 0.28
N ARG A 218 7.67 -7.44 1.38
CA ARG A 218 9.11 -7.43 1.64
C ARG A 218 9.92 -8.19 0.58
N ASN A 219 9.40 -9.29 0.05
CA ASN A 219 10.04 -10.03 -1.01
C ASN A 219 10.15 -9.22 -2.32
N SER A 220 9.15 -8.41 -2.66
CA SER A 220 9.16 -7.56 -3.85
C SER A 220 10.13 -6.37 -3.75
N LEU A 221 10.58 -5.99 -2.55
CA LEU A 221 11.52 -4.89 -2.36
C LEU A 221 12.88 -5.16 -3.03
N ALA A 222 13.30 -6.41 -3.15
CA ALA A 222 14.56 -6.76 -3.79
C ALA A 222 14.55 -6.31 -5.27
N HIS A 223 13.49 -6.61 -6.01
CA HIS A 223 13.35 -6.21 -7.41
C HIS A 223 13.18 -4.68 -7.54
N LEU A 224 12.42 -4.03 -6.65
CA LEU A 224 12.31 -2.57 -6.61
C LEU A 224 13.63 -1.86 -6.28
N SER A 225 14.60 -2.54 -5.67
CA SER A 225 15.91 -1.93 -5.38
C SER A 225 16.82 -1.79 -6.60
N GLU A 226 16.50 -2.43 -7.72
CA GLU A 226 17.27 -2.43 -8.95
C GLU A 226 16.97 -1.19 -9.81
N LEU A 227 17.96 -0.33 -10.03
CA LEU A 227 17.79 0.97 -10.68
C LEU A 227 18.20 0.96 -12.15
N ALA A 228 17.35 1.53 -13.01
CA ALA A 228 17.59 1.65 -14.45
C ALA A 228 18.70 2.66 -14.81
N LEU A 229 19.00 3.62 -13.91
CA LEU A 229 19.91 4.72 -14.18
C LEU A 229 21.29 4.24 -14.65
N GLY A 230 21.80 4.88 -15.68
CA GLY A 230 22.99 4.47 -16.41
C GLY A 230 22.71 3.70 -17.70
N GLY A 231 21.46 3.26 -17.95
CA GLY A 231 21.07 2.66 -19.23
C GLY A 231 20.92 3.70 -20.35
N THR A 232 20.70 4.94 -20.00
CA THR A 232 20.45 6.07 -20.89
C THR A 232 19.27 5.83 -21.85
N ALA A 233 19.46 5.97 -23.16
CA ALA A 233 18.37 5.99 -24.14
C ALA A 233 17.66 4.65 -24.33
N VAL A 234 18.42 3.55 -24.40
CA VAL A 234 17.91 2.20 -24.76
C VAL A 234 18.53 1.05 -23.92
N GLY A 235 19.37 1.38 -22.92
CA GLY A 235 20.02 0.38 -22.06
C GLY A 235 21.51 0.20 -22.29
N THR A 236 22.09 0.83 -23.33
CA THR A 236 23.51 0.68 -23.70
C THR A 236 24.47 1.55 -22.90
N GLY A 237 23.96 2.53 -22.14
CA GLY A 237 24.78 3.48 -21.37
C GLY A 237 25.55 4.48 -22.22
N ILE A 238 25.07 4.79 -23.42
CA ILE A 238 25.73 5.75 -24.29
C ILE A 238 25.95 7.12 -23.59
N ASN A 239 27.14 7.69 -23.75
CA ASN A 239 27.56 8.96 -23.16
C ASN A 239 27.67 9.00 -21.62
N THR A 240 27.72 7.85 -20.94
CA THR A 240 28.05 7.78 -19.52
C THR A 240 29.54 7.55 -19.29
N PRO A 241 30.12 8.09 -18.20
CA PRO A 241 31.47 7.70 -17.76
C PRO A 241 31.54 6.22 -17.39
N GLN A 242 32.74 5.64 -17.44
CA GLN A 242 32.95 4.27 -16.99
C GLN A 242 32.57 4.10 -15.50
N GLY A 243 31.81 3.06 -15.15
CA GLY A 243 31.38 2.79 -13.77
C GLY A 243 30.24 3.70 -13.26
N TYR A 244 29.64 4.51 -14.14
CA TYR A 244 28.60 5.45 -13.76
C TYR A 244 27.38 4.77 -13.11
N SER A 245 26.93 3.64 -13.68
CA SER A 245 25.73 2.93 -13.22
C SER A 245 25.84 2.48 -11.76
N GLU A 246 26.98 1.91 -11.40
CA GLU A 246 27.27 1.41 -10.05
C GLU A 246 27.47 2.55 -9.07
N ALA A 247 28.21 3.58 -9.47
CA ALA A 247 28.51 4.72 -8.60
C ALA A 247 27.25 5.55 -8.29
N VAL A 248 26.40 5.82 -9.30
CA VAL A 248 25.16 6.61 -9.08
C VAL A 248 24.17 5.86 -8.23
N ALA A 249 24.04 4.54 -8.40
CA ALA A 249 23.18 3.71 -7.55
C ALA A 249 23.67 3.69 -6.09
N ALA A 250 24.99 3.59 -5.87
CA ALA A 250 25.58 3.67 -4.52
C ALA A 250 25.33 5.03 -3.86
N HIS A 251 25.42 6.15 -4.60
CA HIS A 251 25.07 7.46 -4.07
C HIS A 251 23.58 7.59 -3.75
N ILE A 252 22.68 7.04 -4.59
CA ILE A 252 21.24 7.00 -4.27
C ILE A 252 21.00 6.19 -2.99
N ALA A 253 21.63 5.03 -2.86
CA ALA A 253 21.51 4.20 -1.65
C ALA A 253 21.96 4.95 -0.39
N LYS A 254 23.09 5.67 -0.47
CA LYS A 254 23.61 6.48 0.63
C LYS A 254 22.67 7.65 0.99
N LEU A 255 22.17 8.38 -0.01
CA LEU A 255 21.31 9.55 0.20
C LEU A 255 19.92 9.18 0.76
N THR A 256 19.41 8.01 0.39
CA THR A 256 18.11 7.52 0.84
C THR A 256 18.17 6.63 2.08
N SER A 257 19.36 6.13 2.44
CA SER A 257 19.58 5.07 3.44
C SER A 257 18.80 3.78 3.12
N LEU A 258 18.59 3.49 1.83
CA LEU A 258 17.88 2.32 1.32
C LEU A 258 18.81 1.48 0.40
N PRO A 259 18.61 0.16 0.28
CA PRO A 259 19.57 -0.75 -0.36
C PRO A 259 19.45 -0.76 -1.88
N PHE A 260 19.47 0.39 -2.52
CA PHE A 260 19.43 0.49 -3.96
C PHE A 260 20.74 0.01 -4.62
N ILE A 261 20.58 -0.70 -5.72
CA ILE A 261 21.67 -1.21 -6.55
C ILE A 261 21.41 -0.88 -8.02
N THR A 262 22.45 -0.97 -8.84
CA THR A 262 22.25 -0.87 -10.29
C THR A 262 21.55 -2.11 -10.82
N ALA A 263 20.55 -1.96 -11.71
CA ALA A 263 19.87 -3.09 -12.33
C ALA A 263 20.87 -3.94 -13.12
N PRO A 264 20.83 -5.26 -12.98
CA PRO A 264 21.74 -6.17 -13.68
C PRO A 264 21.51 -6.19 -15.19
N ASN A 265 20.29 -5.84 -15.62
CA ASN A 265 19.92 -5.72 -17.03
C ASN A 265 19.23 -4.38 -17.29
N LYS A 266 19.93 -3.45 -17.98
CA LYS A 266 19.39 -2.12 -18.28
C LYS A 266 18.32 -2.13 -19.37
N PHE A 267 18.32 -3.12 -20.24
CA PHE A 267 17.33 -3.25 -21.32
C PHE A 267 15.95 -3.60 -20.76
N GLU A 268 15.92 -4.55 -19.82
CA GLU A 268 14.70 -4.89 -19.07
C GLU A 268 14.23 -3.70 -18.24
N ALA A 269 15.13 -3.06 -17.47
CA ALA A 269 14.80 -1.98 -16.56
C ALA A 269 14.23 -0.72 -17.25
N LEU A 270 14.48 -0.51 -18.56
CA LEU A 270 13.89 0.57 -19.35
C LEU A 270 12.58 0.17 -20.03
N ALA A 271 12.49 -1.07 -20.51
CA ALA A 271 11.41 -1.53 -21.40
C ALA A 271 10.29 -2.26 -20.68
N ALA A 272 10.55 -2.77 -19.47
CA ALA A 272 9.58 -3.45 -18.62
C ALA A 272 9.55 -2.82 -17.23
N HIS A 273 8.42 -2.95 -16.54
CA HIS A 273 8.26 -2.46 -15.15
C HIS A 273 7.67 -3.55 -14.28
N ASP A 274 8.19 -4.76 -14.43
CA ASP A 274 7.76 -5.98 -13.74
C ASP A 274 7.90 -5.83 -12.22
N ALA A 275 8.90 -5.10 -11.73
CA ALA A 275 9.06 -4.79 -10.31
C ALA A 275 7.87 -4.01 -9.72
N ILE A 276 7.29 -3.06 -10.49
CA ILE A 276 6.09 -2.31 -10.08
C ILE A 276 4.86 -3.22 -10.10
N VAL A 277 4.72 -4.07 -11.11
CA VAL A 277 3.62 -5.04 -11.23
C VAL A 277 3.69 -6.08 -10.09
N GLU A 278 4.87 -6.63 -9.82
CA GLU A 278 5.12 -7.60 -8.73
C GLU A 278 4.76 -7.00 -7.36
N ALA A 279 5.30 -5.82 -7.06
CA ALA A 279 5.06 -5.16 -5.79
C ALA A 279 3.58 -4.77 -5.61
N HIS A 280 2.89 -4.34 -6.69
CA HIS A 280 1.46 -4.07 -6.62
C HIS A 280 0.64 -5.37 -6.47
N GLY A 281 1.07 -6.47 -7.05
CA GLY A 281 0.49 -7.80 -6.81
C GLY A 281 0.55 -8.21 -5.33
N ALA A 282 1.64 -7.87 -4.64
CA ALA A 282 1.76 -8.05 -3.20
C ALA A 282 0.79 -7.13 -2.41
N LEU A 283 0.66 -5.85 -2.81
CA LEU A 283 -0.33 -4.93 -2.24
C LEU A 283 -1.76 -5.44 -2.44
N LYS A 284 -2.08 -5.96 -3.62
CA LYS A 284 -3.37 -6.60 -3.91
C LYS A 284 -3.66 -7.76 -2.97
N THR A 285 -2.68 -8.58 -2.65
CA THR A 285 -2.84 -9.69 -1.70
C THR A 285 -3.24 -9.17 -0.32
N VAL A 286 -2.58 -8.12 0.16
CA VAL A 286 -2.96 -7.45 1.43
C VAL A 286 -4.36 -6.88 1.35
N ALA A 287 -4.70 -6.20 0.26
CA ALA A 287 -6.03 -5.61 0.06
C ALA A 287 -7.14 -6.66 0.17
N VAL A 288 -6.98 -7.83 -0.46
CA VAL A 288 -7.93 -8.95 -0.37
C VAL A 288 -8.09 -9.43 1.08
N SER A 289 -6.99 -9.53 1.84
CA SER A 289 -7.03 -9.87 3.26
C SER A 289 -7.77 -8.81 4.09
N LEU A 290 -7.52 -7.54 3.85
CA LEU A 290 -8.20 -6.42 4.52
C LEU A 290 -9.70 -6.40 4.24
N MET A 291 -10.13 -6.76 3.03
CA MET A 291 -11.56 -6.90 2.69
C MET A 291 -12.24 -7.92 3.59
N LYS A 292 -11.62 -9.11 3.74
CA LYS A 292 -12.15 -10.16 4.62
C LYS A 292 -12.19 -9.69 6.06
N ILE A 293 -11.10 -9.15 6.58
CA ILE A 293 -10.98 -8.72 7.99
C ILE A 293 -12.04 -7.65 8.30
N ALA A 294 -12.17 -6.63 7.45
CA ALA A 294 -13.15 -5.57 7.66
C ALA A 294 -14.59 -6.09 7.60
N ASN A 295 -14.90 -7.00 6.67
CA ASN A 295 -16.25 -7.58 6.58
C ASN A 295 -16.59 -8.48 7.76
N ASP A 296 -15.67 -9.32 8.22
CA ASP A 296 -15.91 -10.17 9.39
C ASP A 296 -16.15 -9.31 10.64
N ILE A 297 -15.29 -8.32 10.91
CA ILE A 297 -15.45 -7.41 12.05
C ILE A 297 -16.77 -6.65 11.96
N ARG A 298 -17.14 -6.15 10.79
CA ARG A 298 -18.41 -5.45 10.57
C ARG A 298 -19.62 -6.35 10.85
N MET A 299 -19.58 -7.60 10.41
CA MET A 299 -20.67 -8.57 10.65
C MET A 299 -20.74 -9.00 12.10
N LEU A 300 -19.61 -9.30 12.74
CA LEU A 300 -19.55 -9.69 14.15
C LEU A 300 -20.06 -8.58 15.07
N SER A 301 -19.89 -7.31 14.71
CA SER A 301 -20.38 -6.15 15.46
C SER A 301 -21.80 -5.72 15.09
N SER A 302 -22.45 -6.38 14.13
CA SER A 302 -23.77 -5.98 13.61
C SER A 302 -24.85 -6.01 14.68
N GLY A 303 -25.77 -5.06 14.62
CA GLY A 303 -26.88 -4.98 15.56
C GLY A 303 -27.14 -3.54 16.04
N PRO A 304 -27.19 -3.32 17.36
CA PRO A 304 -26.79 -4.18 18.49
C PRO A 304 -27.78 -5.29 18.89
N ARG A 305 -29.09 -5.15 18.57
CA ARG A 305 -30.12 -6.10 19.01
C ARG A 305 -30.59 -7.06 17.95
N SER A 306 -30.55 -6.67 16.67
CA SER A 306 -31.07 -7.43 15.52
C SER A 306 -29.98 -7.95 14.61
N GLY A 307 -28.77 -8.09 15.09
CA GLY A 307 -27.61 -8.63 14.36
C GLY A 307 -26.86 -9.67 15.16
N ILE A 308 -25.63 -9.96 14.77
CA ILE A 308 -24.75 -10.94 15.44
C ILE A 308 -24.34 -10.43 16.82
N GLY A 309 -23.78 -9.22 16.90
CA GLY A 309 -23.46 -8.54 18.15
C GLY A 309 -22.47 -9.28 19.05
N GLU A 310 -21.53 -10.04 18.51
CA GLU A 310 -20.54 -10.80 19.31
C GLU A 310 -19.34 -9.96 19.74
N ILE A 311 -19.06 -8.86 19.02
CA ILE A 311 -18.02 -7.92 19.38
C ILE A 311 -18.53 -6.48 19.41
N PHE A 312 -17.96 -5.68 20.30
CA PHE A 312 -18.08 -4.23 20.30
C PHE A 312 -16.97 -3.64 19.43
N ILE A 313 -17.29 -2.57 18.71
CA ILE A 313 -16.34 -1.66 18.04
C ILE A 313 -16.61 -0.22 18.48
N PRO A 314 -15.59 0.66 18.55
CA PRO A 314 -15.77 2.04 18.98
C PRO A 314 -16.74 2.84 18.13
N ASP A 315 -17.51 3.70 18.79
CA ASP A 315 -18.35 4.72 18.17
C ASP A 315 -17.48 5.93 17.80
N ASN A 316 -17.40 6.27 16.52
CA ASN A 316 -16.56 7.38 16.05
C ASN A 316 -17.33 8.64 15.71
N GLU A 317 -18.54 8.51 15.16
CA GLU A 317 -19.42 9.62 14.78
C GLU A 317 -20.88 9.19 14.74
N PRO A 318 -21.83 10.15 14.76
CA PRO A 318 -23.26 9.86 14.55
C PRO A 318 -23.48 9.18 13.18
N GLY A 319 -24.18 8.05 13.18
CA GLY A 319 -24.36 7.21 11.99
C GLY A 319 -25.59 7.48 11.14
N SER A 320 -26.47 8.42 11.55
CA SER A 320 -27.72 8.69 10.84
C SER A 320 -28.23 10.10 11.09
N SER A 321 -28.75 10.72 10.03
CA SER A 321 -29.41 12.03 10.10
C SER A 321 -30.85 11.97 10.63
N ILE A 322 -31.48 10.79 10.64
CA ILE A 322 -32.90 10.62 11.02
C ILE A 322 -33.16 9.55 12.08
N MET A 323 -32.16 8.73 12.42
CA MET A 323 -32.22 7.68 13.45
C MET A 323 -31.32 8.06 14.62
N PRO A 324 -31.84 8.77 15.65
CA PRO A 324 -31.01 9.22 16.77
C PRO A 324 -30.33 8.05 17.50
N GLY A 325 -29.03 8.20 17.78
CA GLY A 325 -28.25 7.18 18.49
C GLY A 325 -27.78 6.00 17.64
N LYS A 326 -28.05 6.00 16.32
CA LYS A 326 -27.50 4.97 15.41
C LYS A 326 -26.03 5.24 15.15
N VAL A 327 -25.20 4.23 15.31
CA VAL A 327 -23.78 4.24 14.98
C VAL A 327 -23.50 3.19 13.89
N ASN A 328 -22.56 3.50 12.99
CA ASN A 328 -22.21 2.64 11.86
C ASN A 328 -20.76 2.16 11.98
N PRO A 329 -20.40 1.01 11.38
CA PRO A 329 -19.04 0.51 11.34
C PRO A 329 -18.20 1.23 10.26
N THR A 330 -18.09 2.56 10.34
CA THR A 330 -17.57 3.45 9.29
C THR A 330 -16.13 3.16 8.91
N GLN A 331 -15.29 2.73 9.86
CA GLN A 331 -13.91 2.33 9.57
C GLN A 331 -13.86 1.06 8.71
N CYS A 332 -14.75 0.09 8.95
CA CYS A 332 -14.87 -1.09 8.10
C CYS A 332 -15.32 -0.70 6.68
N GLU A 333 -16.26 0.23 6.56
CA GLU A 333 -16.75 0.72 5.27
C GLU A 333 -15.64 1.44 4.50
N ALA A 334 -14.91 2.34 5.14
CA ALA A 334 -13.77 3.03 4.55
C ALA A 334 -12.71 2.05 4.05
N LEU A 335 -12.35 1.05 4.86
CA LEU A 335 -11.33 0.07 4.49
C LEU A 335 -11.78 -0.79 3.29
N THR A 336 -13.05 -1.19 3.21
CA THR A 336 -13.57 -1.93 2.05
C THR A 336 -13.61 -1.08 0.77
N MET A 337 -13.88 0.23 0.86
CA MET A 337 -13.78 1.15 -0.29
C MET A 337 -12.33 1.34 -0.74
N ILE A 338 -11.37 1.45 0.19
CA ILE A 338 -9.93 1.46 -0.11
C ILE A 338 -9.54 0.21 -0.91
N VAL A 339 -9.98 -0.96 -0.46
CA VAL A 339 -9.69 -2.22 -1.18
C VAL A 339 -10.24 -2.20 -2.60
N ALA A 340 -11.48 -1.73 -2.79
CA ALA A 340 -12.08 -1.63 -4.12
C ALA A 340 -11.26 -0.72 -5.04
N GLN A 341 -10.77 0.41 -4.53
CA GLN A 341 -9.90 1.33 -5.28
C GLN A 341 -8.56 0.68 -5.66
N VAL A 342 -7.92 -0.02 -4.70
CA VAL A 342 -6.64 -0.72 -4.95
C VAL A 342 -6.79 -1.80 -6.02
N LEU A 343 -7.89 -2.55 -6.02
CA LEU A 343 -8.17 -3.55 -7.06
C LEU A 343 -8.38 -2.90 -8.45
N GLY A 344 -9.02 -1.73 -8.51
CA GLY A 344 -9.14 -0.95 -9.74
C GLY A 344 -7.78 -0.44 -10.25
N ASN A 345 -6.94 0.06 -9.36
CA ASN A 345 -5.59 0.50 -9.69
C ASN A 345 -4.71 -0.65 -10.20
N ASP A 346 -4.89 -1.88 -9.68
CA ASP A 346 -4.18 -3.07 -10.13
C ASP A 346 -4.40 -3.35 -11.61
N VAL A 347 -5.61 -3.17 -12.09
CA VAL A 347 -5.94 -3.35 -13.53
C VAL A 347 -5.14 -2.36 -14.39
N ALA A 348 -5.10 -1.09 -14.01
CA ALA A 348 -4.35 -0.06 -14.75
C ALA A 348 -2.84 -0.36 -14.77
N ILE A 349 -2.28 -0.81 -13.65
CA ILE A 349 -0.86 -1.17 -13.53
C ILE A 349 -0.52 -2.38 -14.39
N ASN A 350 -1.34 -3.44 -14.37
CA ASN A 350 -1.11 -4.65 -15.16
C ASN A 350 -1.19 -4.36 -16.67
N ILE A 351 -2.16 -3.56 -17.13
CA ILE A 351 -2.26 -3.14 -18.53
C ILE A 351 -1.02 -2.33 -18.91
N GLY A 352 -0.61 -1.37 -18.07
CA GLY A 352 0.58 -0.57 -18.28
C GLY A 352 1.85 -1.41 -18.36
N GLY A 353 2.03 -2.37 -17.45
CA GLY A 353 3.18 -3.29 -17.44
C GLY A 353 3.25 -4.17 -18.68
N ALA A 354 2.09 -4.67 -19.14
CA ALA A 354 1.99 -5.54 -20.31
C ALA A 354 2.19 -4.82 -21.66
N THR A 355 2.31 -3.48 -21.68
CA THR A 355 2.30 -2.68 -22.91
C THR A 355 3.67 -2.09 -23.25
N GLY A 356 4.79 -2.64 -22.76
CA GLY A 356 6.14 -2.29 -23.20
C GLY A 356 6.40 -2.78 -24.63
N HIS A 357 7.04 -1.92 -25.44
CA HIS A 357 7.38 -2.26 -26.81
C HIS A 357 8.86 -1.96 -27.06
N PHE A 358 9.58 -2.93 -27.59
CA PHE A 358 11.01 -2.86 -27.88
C PHE A 358 11.79 -2.37 -26.62
N GLU A 359 12.47 -1.24 -26.69
CA GLU A 359 13.40 -0.75 -25.66
C GLU A 359 12.76 0.22 -24.65
N LEU A 360 11.43 0.47 -24.73
CA LEU A 360 10.77 1.40 -23.81
C LEU A 360 9.31 1.05 -23.53
N ASN A 361 8.94 1.06 -22.26
CA ASN A 361 7.55 1.14 -21.82
C ASN A 361 7.13 2.62 -21.70
N VAL A 362 5.98 2.97 -22.28
CA VAL A 362 5.45 4.35 -22.30
C VAL A 362 4.16 4.51 -21.50
N PHE A 363 3.98 3.72 -20.43
CA PHE A 363 2.87 3.81 -19.47
C PHE A 363 3.35 4.21 -18.06
N LYS A 364 4.61 4.62 -17.93
CA LYS A 364 5.25 4.89 -16.65
C LYS A 364 4.48 5.86 -15.74
N PRO A 365 3.99 7.04 -16.22
CA PRO A 365 3.30 7.98 -15.34
C PRO A 365 2.03 7.41 -14.70
N VAL A 366 1.19 6.71 -15.46
CA VAL A 366 -0.05 6.12 -14.94
C VAL A 366 0.24 4.94 -14.01
N MET A 367 1.26 4.13 -14.30
CA MET A 367 1.64 3.01 -13.44
C MET A 367 2.05 3.49 -12.05
N ILE A 368 2.96 4.45 -11.98
CA ILE A 368 3.47 4.91 -10.68
C ILE A 368 2.44 5.74 -9.91
N TYR A 369 1.59 6.51 -10.58
CA TYR A 369 0.48 7.23 -9.96
C TYR A 369 -0.46 6.24 -9.22
N ASN A 370 -0.90 5.19 -9.90
CA ASN A 370 -1.78 4.18 -9.30
C ASN A 370 -1.07 3.37 -8.20
N PHE A 371 0.22 3.08 -8.37
CA PHE A 371 1.01 2.36 -7.37
C PHE A 371 1.09 3.16 -6.06
N LEU A 372 1.53 4.41 -6.13
CA LEU A 372 1.69 5.27 -4.96
C LEU A 372 0.35 5.54 -4.27
N HIS A 373 -0.72 5.71 -5.04
CA HIS A 373 -2.08 5.84 -4.52
C HIS A 373 -2.49 4.60 -3.73
N SER A 374 -2.33 3.41 -4.30
CA SER A 374 -2.64 2.14 -3.63
C SER A 374 -1.82 1.92 -2.35
N ALA A 375 -0.51 2.12 -2.43
CA ALA A 375 0.39 1.91 -1.31
C ALA A 375 0.09 2.85 -0.14
N ARG A 376 -0.18 4.12 -0.43
CA ARG A 376 -0.60 5.11 0.57
C ARG A 376 -1.94 4.74 1.19
N LEU A 377 -2.95 4.44 0.38
CA LEU A 377 -4.29 4.08 0.86
C LEU A 377 -4.26 2.87 1.80
N ILE A 378 -3.47 1.83 1.48
CA ILE A 378 -3.31 0.66 2.35
C ILE A 378 -2.63 1.05 3.66
N GLY A 379 -1.51 1.77 3.61
CA GLY A 379 -0.77 2.16 4.81
C GLY A 379 -1.60 3.04 5.75
N GLU A 380 -2.14 4.14 5.24
CA GLU A 380 -2.94 5.08 6.02
C GLU A 380 -4.29 4.48 6.44
N GLY A 381 -4.91 3.67 5.58
CA GLY A 381 -6.15 2.95 5.88
C GLY A 381 -5.97 1.95 7.02
N CYS A 382 -4.86 1.19 7.05
CA CYS A 382 -4.53 0.31 8.16
C CYS A 382 -4.33 1.08 9.48
N VAL A 383 -3.66 2.24 9.44
CA VAL A 383 -3.49 3.08 10.63
C VAL A 383 -4.83 3.61 11.13
N SER A 384 -5.67 4.15 10.23
CA SER A 384 -6.99 4.65 10.60
C SER A 384 -7.88 3.56 11.20
N PHE A 385 -7.95 2.41 10.53
CA PHE A 385 -8.71 1.26 11.02
C PHE A 385 -8.19 0.74 12.36
N ASN A 386 -6.86 0.69 12.52
CA ASN A 386 -6.24 0.33 13.79
C ASN A 386 -6.68 1.26 14.91
N ASP A 387 -6.47 2.57 14.75
CA ASP A 387 -6.60 3.56 15.83
C ASP A 387 -8.07 3.85 16.19
N LYS A 388 -8.98 3.69 15.23
CA LYS A 388 -10.39 4.03 15.37
C LYS A 388 -11.34 2.83 15.46
N CYS A 389 -10.84 1.61 15.21
CA CYS A 389 -11.64 0.39 15.28
C CYS A 389 -10.92 -0.71 16.06
N ALA A 390 -9.80 -1.24 15.55
CA ALA A 390 -9.20 -2.47 16.04
C ALA A 390 -8.77 -2.40 17.51
N VAL A 391 -8.18 -1.29 17.95
CA VAL A 391 -7.76 -1.08 19.36
C VAL A 391 -8.90 -1.22 20.32
N GLY A 392 -10.11 -0.77 19.97
CA GLY A 392 -11.29 -0.78 20.84
C GLY A 392 -12.18 -2.00 20.70
N ILE A 393 -11.82 -3.01 19.91
CA ILE A 393 -12.60 -4.24 19.80
C ILE A 393 -12.59 -4.99 21.13
N GLU A 394 -13.80 -5.34 21.65
CA GLU A 394 -13.97 -6.18 22.82
C GLU A 394 -15.08 -7.22 22.56
N PRO A 395 -14.99 -8.44 23.11
CA PRO A 395 -16.04 -9.44 22.99
C PRO A 395 -17.26 -9.07 23.85
N ILE A 396 -18.46 -9.31 23.33
CA ILE A 396 -19.72 -9.20 24.08
C ILE A 396 -20.08 -10.60 24.55
N GLU A 397 -19.52 -10.98 25.68
CA GLU A 397 -19.58 -12.37 26.20
C GLU A 397 -21.00 -12.87 26.38
N GLU A 398 -21.97 -12.03 26.77
CA GLU A 398 -23.37 -12.40 26.90
C GLU A 398 -23.97 -12.91 25.58
N ASN A 399 -23.74 -12.16 24.48
CA ASN A 399 -24.22 -12.57 23.16
C ASN A 399 -23.51 -13.83 22.66
N ILE A 400 -22.18 -13.86 22.84
CA ILE A 400 -21.36 -15.03 22.46
C ILE A 400 -21.89 -16.29 23.18
N ARG A 401 -22.09 -16.22 24.50
CA ARG A 401 -22.62 -17.35 25.30
C ARG A 401 -24.00 -17.78 24.83
N ARG A 402 -24.91 -16.83 24.61
CA ARG A 402 -26.24 -17.11 24.08
C ARG A 402 -26.19 -17.85 22.73
N HIS A 403 -25.30 -17.49 21.83
CA HIS A 403 -25.14 -18.17 20.55
C HIS A 403 -24.55 -19.57 20.72
N VAL A 404 -23.57 -19.76 21.61
CA VAL A 404 -22.99 -21.06 21.93
C VAL A 404 -24.07 -21.99 22.52
N ASP A 405 -24.81 -21.56 23.55
CA ASP A 405 -25.79 -22.35 24.25
C ASP A 405 -26.95 -22.80 23.34
N ASN A 406 -27.30 -22.00 22.35
CA ASN A 406 -28.37 -22.30 21.40
C ASN A 406 -27.91 -23.05 20.15
N SER A 407 -26.60 -23.29 19.96
CA SER A 407 -26.09 -23.92 18.75
C SER A 407 -26.38 -25.41 18.69
N LEU A 408 -27.01 -25.83 17.59
CA LEU A 408 -27.23 -27.25 17.30
C LEU A 408 -25.94 -27.99 16.91
N MET A 409 -24.89 -27.28 16.52
CA MET A 409 -23.63 -27.89 16.04
C MET A 409 -22.75 -28.41 17.19
N LEU A 410 -23.08 -28.10 18.43
CA LEU A 410 -22.48 -28.72 19.61
C LEU A 410 -22.73 -30.25 19.64
N VAL A 411 -23.76 -30.75 18.99
CA VAL A 411 -24.04 -32.16 18.81
C VAL A 411 -22.87 -32.96 18.22
N THR A 412 -21.96 -32.30 17.53
CA THR A 412 -20.74 -32.89 16.92
C THR A 412 -19.87 -33.57 18.01
N ALA A 413 -19.87 -33.08 19.25
CA ALA A 413 -19.17 -33.69 20.36
C ALA A 413 -19.69 -35.10 20.69
N LEU A 414 -20.93 -35.41 20.34
CA LEU A 414 -21.56 -36.70 20.60
C LEU A 414 -21.21 -37.77 19.57
N ASN A 415 -20.69 -37.40 18.39
CA ASN A 415 -20.37 -38.36 17.31
C ASN A 415 -19.49 -39.54 17.77
N PRO A 416 -18.43 -39.33 18.56
CA PRO A 416 -17.60 -40.44 19.07
C PRO A 416 -18.29 -41.34 20.10
N LYS A 417 -19.36 -40.85 20.71
CA LYS A 417 -20.07 -41.54 21.83
C LYS A 417 -21.26 -42.33 21.37
N ILE A 418 -22.14 -41.74 20.56
CA ILE A 418 -23.40 -42.35 20.15
C ILE A 418 -23.52 -42.59 18.63
N GLY A 419 -22.54 -42.17 17.87
CA GLY A 419 -22.49 -42.27 16.41
C GLY A 419 -23.19 -41.11 15.68
N TYR A 420 -22.78 -40.88 14.42
CA TYR A 420 -23.22 -39.77 13.59
C TYR A 420 -24.75 -39.68 13.41
N TYR A 421 -25.41 -40.79 13.12
CA TYR A 421 -26.85 -40.78 12.82
C TYR A 421 -27.73 -40.42 14.02
N LYS A 422 -27.40 -40.92 15.22
CA LYS A 422 -28.11 -40.54 16.45
C LYS A 422 -27.88 -39.07 16.80
N ALA A 423 -26.66 -38.58 16.64
CA ALA A 423 -26.33 -37.17 16.83
C ALA A 423 -27.09 -36.28 15.81
N ALA A 424 -27.18 -36.69 14.55
CA ALA A 424 -27.94 -35.97 13.54
C ALA A 424 -29.45 -35.96 13.84
N GLU A 425 -30.00 -37.06 14.35
CA GLU A 425 -31.41 -37.13 14.75
C GLU A 425 -31.72 -36.19 15.93
N ILE A 426 -30.83 -36.10 16.92
CA ILE A 426 -30.96 -35.14 18.04
C ILE A 426 -31.03 -33.72 17.49
N ALA A 427 -30.09 -33.30 16.65
CA ALA A 427 -30.03 -31.93 16.11
C ALA A 427 -31.26 -31.60 15.25
N GLN A 428 -31.68 -32.50 14.36
CA GLN A 428 -32.81 -32.28 13.46
C GLN A 428 -34.12 -32.17 14.23
N LYS A 429 -34.33 -33.04 15.24
CA LYS A 429 -35.57 -33.03 16.06
C LYS A 429 -35.57 -31.83 17.02
N ALA A 430 -34.41 -31.47 17.62
CA ALA A 430 -34.30 -30.30 18.45
C ALA A 430 -34.66 -29.04 17.67
N HIS A 431 -34.15 -28.91 16.44
CA HIS A 431 -34.49 -27.80 15.55
C HIS A 431 -35.98 -27.74 15.22
N LYS A 432 -36.55 -28.87 14.83
CA LYS A 432 -37.98 -28.98 14.44
C LYS A 432 -38.91 -28.64 15.57
N GLU A 433 -38.57 -29.04 16.80
CA GLU A 433 -39.42 -28.88 17.97
C GLU A 433 -39.10 -27.63 18.80
N GLY A 434 -38.06 -26.86 18.41
CA GLY A 434 -37.63 -25.67 19.14
C GLY A 434 -37.10 -25.95 20.55
N THR A 435 -36.49 -27.12 20.75
CA THR A 435 -35.91 -27.56 22.03
C THR A 435 -34.37 -27.48 21.99
N THR A 436 -33.74 -27.62 23.16
CA THR A 436 -32.30 -27.75 23.28
C THR A 436 -31.81 -29.14 22.84
N LEU A 437 -30.54 -29.26 22.48
CA LEU A 437 -29.91 -30.56 22.18
C LEU A 437 -30.02 -31.51 23.38
N LYS A 438 -29.82 -31.01 24.61
CA LYS A 438 -29.88 -31.76 25.85
C LYS A 438 -31.26 -32.35 26.08
N GLU A 439 -32.30 -31.52 26.00
CA GLU A 439 -33.69 -31.97 26.16
C GLU A 439 -34.06 -33.04 25.14
N MET A 440 -33.64 -32.83 23.87
CA MET A 440 -33.95 -33.79 22.81
C MET A 440 -33.20 -35.12 22.98
N ALA A 441 -31.91 -35.05 23.37
CA ALA A 441 -31.11 -36.25 23.60
C ALA A 441 -31.69 -37.14 24.73
N ILE A 442 -32.15 -36.52 25.81
CA ILE A 442 -32.84 -37.20 26.91
C ILE A 442 -34.19 -37.77 26.43
N LYS A 443 -34.99 -36.96 25.72
CA LYS A 443 -36.30 -37.38 25.18
C LYS A 443 -36.21 -38.60 24.27
N LEU A 444 -35.15 -38.69 23.48
CA LEU A 444 -34.88 -39.83 22.60
C LEU A 444 -34.28 -41.03 23.32
N GLY A 445 -33.93 -40.90 24.58
CA GLY A 445 -33.32 -41.97 25.37
C GLY A 445 -31.91 -42.37 24.92
N TYR A 446 -31.18 -41.46 24.27
CA TYR A 446 -29.83 -41.74 23.78
C TYR A 446 -28.74 -41.51 24.82
N LEU A 447 -29.00 -40.63 25.81
CA LEU A 447 -28.11 -40.35 26.93
C LEU A 447 -28.87 -39.64 28.07
N THR A 448 -28.24 -39.61 29.23
CA THR A 448 -28.73 -38.88 30.41
C THR A 448 -28.31 -37.40 30.32
N GLY A 449 -28.89 -36.57 31.20
CA GLY A 449 -28.49 -35.17 31.32
C GLY A 449 -27.04 -35.01 31.82
N GLU A 450 -26.57 -35.91 32.69
CA GLU A 450 -25.23 -35.93 33.22
C GLU A 450 -24.21 -36.30 32.14
N GLU A 451 -24.48 -37.32 31.33
CA GLU A 451 -23.65 -37.71 30.17
C GLU A 451 -23.59 -36.60 29.14
N PHE A 452 -24.68 -35.86 28.88
CA PHE A 452 -24.69 -34.74 27.99
C PHE A 452 -23.76 -33.65 28.49
N ASP A 453 -23.86 -33.25 29.76
CA ASP A 453 -23.04 -32.18 30.34
C ASP A 453 -21.55 -32.55 30.41
N GLU A 454 -21.24 -33.84 30.62
CA GLU A 454 -19.86 -34.33 30.58
C GLU A 454 -19.27 -34.33 29.17
N TRP A 455 -20.04 -34.67 28.12
CA TRP A 455 -19.51 -34.89 26.77
C TRP A 455 -19.61 -33.67 25.87
N VAL A 456 -20.58 -32.78 26.11
CA VAL A 456 -20.79 -31.57 25.30
C VAL A 456 -20.23 -30.36 26.02
N VAL A 457 -18.92 -30.24 25.98
CA VAL A 457 -18.19 -29.13 26.57
C VAL A 457 -17.58 -28.25 25.45
N PRO A 458 -18.18 -27.08 25.15
CA PRO A 458 -17.73 -26.24 24.02
C PRO A 458 -16.22 -25.90 24.05
N SER A 459 -15.65 -25.66 25.24
CA SER A 459 -14.21 -25.38 25.39
C SER A 459 -13.30 -26.58 25.07
N ALA A 460 -13.81 -27.81 25.17
CA ALA A 460 -13.07 -29.01 24.76
C ALA A 460 -13.11 -29.23 23.22
N MET A 461 -14.00 -28.54 22.51
CA MET A 461 -14.21 -28.69 21.07
C MET A 461 -13.29 -27.78 20.23
N VAL A 462 -12.57 -26.84 20.84
CA VAL A 462 -11.78 -25.81 20.13
C VAL A 462 -10.37 -26.24 19.73
N GLY A 463 -10.00 -27.52 19.94
CA GLY A 463 -8.72 -28.08 19.47
C GLY A 463 -7.47 -27.53 20.19
N MET A 464 -7.60 -26.71 21.22
CA MET A 464 -6.48 -26.28 22.03
C MET A 464 -5.98 -27.48 22.83
N ARG A 465 -4.77 -27.97 22.56
CA ARG A 465 -4.10 -28.92 23.44
C ARG A 465 -3.93 -28.21 24.79
N GLN A 466 -4.54 -28.75 25.83
CA GLN A 466 -4.15 -28.43 27.21
C GLN A 466 -2.65 -28.75 27.29
N THR A 467 -1.80 -27.75 27.29
CA THR A 467 -0.44 -27.92 27.76
C THR A 467 -0.56 -28.30 29.24
N LYS A 468 -0.39 -29.59 29.54
CA LYS A 468 -0.19 -30.03 30.92
C LYS A 468 0.93 -29.17 31.49
N ALA A 469 0.64 -28.47 32.57
CA ALA A 469 1.58 -27.67 33.34
C ALA A 469 2.59 -28.56 34.09
N ASP A 470 3.07 -29.64 33.49
CA ASP A 470 4.07 -30.53 34.03
C ASP A 470 4.89 -31.09 32.85
N ASP A 471 5.87 -30.35 32.43
CA ASP A 471 7.15 -30.83 31.88
C ASP A 471 8.15 -29.65 31.93
N ARG A 472 8.68 -29.43 33.15
CA ARG A 472 9.93 -28.69 33.36
C ARG A 472 11.05 -29.65 33.67
#